data_c2a50bcf2dda5aaef358cbe26fb2fe26
#
_entry.id   c2a50bcf2dda5aaef358cbe26fb2fe26
#
_cell.length_a   1.000
_cell.length_b   1.000
_cell.length_c   1.000
_cell.angle_alpha   90.00
_cell.angle_beta   90.00
_cell.angle_gamma   90.00
#
_symmetry.space_group_name_H-M   'P 1'
#
loop_
_entity.id
_entity.type
_entity.pdbx_description
1 polymer ?
#
loop_
_entity_poly.entity_id
_entity_poly.type
_entity_poly.pdbx_seq_one_letter_code
_entity_poly.pdbx_strand_id
1 'polypeptide(L)'
;LAKIMDKLVVIRSLVGLKNRHESFQCYSGRPGGKPEDNEPGGGWPTLGSVVSKIQGPSPNGVPAYIDAGPQMRHKPYNVAGYHDPPGPISWPGFTGQRHTPFRLYGQGKSDLELNSITVDRLSDRKGLLTGFDEFRRSADARARADANPFREQAFDILNSSRLATALDLKNEDPKTVARYGKSKPTTESFGGAAKDPQQLLLARRLVEAGARCVTVAFGAWDWHANRGGTLKQLAEWDLPDFDHALATLITDLHERGLDKDVSVVVWGEFGRTPKINEKGGRDHWPNVAPAILAGGGMRTGQVIGSTTKDGGEANDRPVHVQEVFATLYNNLGINTETATVTDLKGRPHYLVDKAYVPLPEVA
;
A
#
# COMPACT_ATOMS: atom_id res chain seq x y z
N LEU A 1 -13.66 15.53 3.85
CA LEU A 1 -13.24 15.49 2.43
C LEU A 1 -13.95 16.53 1.58
N ALA A 2 -15.26 16.75 1.75
CA ALA A 2 -16.00 17.74 0.96
C ALA A 2 -15.39 19.16 1.01
N LYS A 3 -14.75 19.55 2.11
CA LYS A 3 -14.08 20.85 2.27
C LYS A 3 -12.76 21.00 1.53
N ILE A 4 -12.21 19.90 1.00
CA ILE A 4 -10.94 19.87 0.30
C ILE A 4 -11.08 19.27 -1.10
N MET A 5 -12.28 19.37 -1.70
CA MET A 5 -12.53 18.83 -3.05
C MET A 5 -11.61 19.40 -4.12
N ASP A 6 -11.12 20.63 -3.94
CA ASP A 6 -10.09 21.26 -4.77
C ASP A 6 -8.78 20.47 -4.83
N LYS A 7 -8.50 19.62 -3.84
CA LYS A 7 -7.30 18.79 -3.72
C LYS A 7 -7.51 17.32 -4.12
N LEU A 8 -8.70 16.96 -4.54
CA LEU A 8 -9.09 15.59 -4.84
C LEU A 8 -9.39 15.39 -6.33
N VAL A 9 -9.15 14.17 -6.78
CA VAL A 9 -9.75 13.60 -7.99
C VAL A 9 -10.65 12.46 -7.55
N VAL A 10 -11.94 12.54 -7.86
CA VAL A 10 -12.91 11.51 -7.51
C VAL A 10 -13.26 10.73 -8.77
N ILE A 11 -12.90 9.47 -8.82
CA ILE A 11 -13.29 8.54 -9.89
C ILE A 11 -14.60 7.88 -9.45
N ARG A 12 -15.65 8.02 -10.25
CA ARG A 12 -16.97 7.43 -9.98
C ARG A 12 -17.27 6.19 -10.80
N SER A 13 -16.44 5.90 -11.78
CA SER A 13 -16.65 4.89 -12.81
C SER A 13 -15.50 3.87 -12.87
N LEU A 14 -14.88 3.54 -11.72
CA LEU A 14 -13.80 2.55 -11.67
C LEU A 14 -14.35 1.16 -12.02
N VAL A 15 -13.71 0.50 -12.99
CA VAL A 15 -14.10 -0.83 -13.49
C VAL A 15 -12.89 -1.78 -13.54
N GLY A 16 -13.13 -3.04 -13.90
CA GLY A 16 -12.08 -4.06 -13.97
C GLY A 16 -11.87 -4.82 -12.66
N LEU A 17 -12.76 -4.65 -11.70
CA LEU A 17 -12.72 -5.29 -10.40
C LEU A 17 -13.38 -6.67 -10.42
N LYS A 18 -13.11 -7.49 -9.41
CA LYS A 18 -13.68 -8.84 -9.23
C LYS A 18 -14.36 -8.94 -7.86
N ASN A 19 -15.41 -9.74 -7.81
CA ASN A 19 -16.14 -10.02 -6.56
C ASN A 19 -15.32 -10.96 -5.67
N ARG A 20 -14.29 -10.42 -5.03
CA ARG A 20 -13.39 -11.15 -4.12
C ARG A 20 -12.81 -10.22 -3.07
N HIS A 21 -12.77 -10.68 -1.83
CA HIS A 21 -12.14 -9.93 -0.74
C HIS A 21 -10.60 -9.96 -0.75
N GLU A 22 -10.00 -10.78 -1.60
CA GLU A 22 -8.57 -10.75 -1.79
C GLU A 22 -8.18 -9.43 -2.48
N SER A 23 -7.45 -8.58 -1.76
CA SER A 23 -7.12 -7.23 -2.21
C SER A 23 -6.03 -7.17 -3.29
N PHE A 24 -5.71 -8.30 -3.93
CA PHE A 24 -4.63 -8.39 -4.93
C PHE A 24 -4.72 -7.33 -6.02
N GLN A 25 -5.93 -7.06 -6.51
CA GLN A 25 -6.13 -6.06 -7.55
C GLN A 25 -5.85 -4.63 -7.10
N CYS A 26 -6.06 -4.32 -5.81
CA CYS A 26 -5.73 -3.01 -5.24
C CYS A 26 -4.20 -2.79 -5.13
N TYR A 27 -3.41 -3.85 -5.13
CA TYR A 27 -1.97 -3.78 -4.99
C TYR A 27 -1.20 -4.02 -6.29
N SER A 28 -1.80 -4.73 -7.25
CA SER A 28 -1.12 -5.15 -8.48
C SER A 28 -1.80 -4.69 -9.78
N GLY A 29 -3.02 -4.16 -9.73
CA GLY A 29 -3.85 -3.91 -10.91
C GLY A 29 -4.32 -5.20 -11.60
N ARG A 30 -4.07 -6.36 -11.00
CA ARG A 30 -4.41 -7.68 -11.55
C ARG A 30 -5.40 -8.39 -10.63
N PRO A 31 -6.49 -8.94 -11.16
CA PRO A 31 -7.38 -9.75 -10.37
C PRO A 31 -6.64 -11.01 -9.89
N GLY A 32 -7.00 -11.49 -8.70
CA GLY A 32 -6.50 -12.76 -8.18
C GLY A 32 -6.87 -13.92 -9.12
N GLY A 33 -6.13 -15.02 -9.01
CA GLY A 33 -6.41 -16.27 -9.68
C GLY A 33 -7.57 -17.01 -9.02
N LYS A 34 -7.32 -18.21 -8.48
CA LYS A 34 -8.30 -18.99 -7.73
C LYS A 34 -8.42 -18.48 -6.29
N PRO A 35 -9.55 -18.75 -5.59
CA PRO A 35 -9.73 -18.34 -4.20
C PRO A 35 -8.63 -18.85 -3.24
N GLU A 36 -8.09 -20.04 -3.53
CA GLU A 36 -7.02 -20.68 -2.76
C GLU A 36 -5.63 -20.09 -3.02
N ASP A 37 -5.45 -19.30 -4.08
CA ASP A 37 -4.16 -18.71 -4.42
C ASP A 37 -3.76 -17.65 -3.36
N ASN A 38 -2.48 -17.66 -3.02
CA ASN A 38 -1.90 -16.72 -2.08
C ASN A 38 -1.35 -15.45 -2.74
N GLU A 39 -1.38 -15.40 -4.05
CA GLU A 39 -0.91 -14.29 -4.87
C GLU A 39 -1.72 -14.20 -6.16
N PRO A 40 -1.69 -13.07 -6.89
CA PRO A 40 -2.36 -12.93 -8.18
C PRO A 40 -1.93 -14.03 -9.15
N GLY A 41 -2.87 -14.50 -9.99
CA GLY A 41 -2.58 -15.46 -11.06
C GLY A 41 -1.41 -14.98 -11.93
N GLY A 42 -0.43 -15.88 -12.16
CA GLY A 42 0.80 -15.53 -12.87
C GLY A 42 1.89 -14.88 -12.00
N GLY A 43 1.70 -14.80 -10.68
CA GLY A 43 2.68 -14.26 -9.74
C GLY A 43 2.93 -12.76 -9.89
N TRP A 44 1.91 -11.99 -10.31
CA TRP A 44 2.04 -10.55 -10.49
C TRP A 44 2.43 -9.84 -9.20
N PRO A 45 3.49 -9.00 -9.22
CA PRO A 45 3.98 -8.28 -8.06
C PRO A 45 3.03 -7.13 -7.66
N THR A 46 3.18 -6.67 -6.42
CA THR A 46 2.57 -5.41 -5.99
C THR A 46 3.26 -4.22 -6.65
N LEU A 47 2.55 -3.09 -6.76
CA LEU A 47 3.13 -1.82 -7.21
C LEU A 47 4.41 -1.49 -6.42
N GLY A 48 4.37 -1.59 -5.09
CA GLY A 48 5.53 -1.29 -4.25
C GLY A 48 6.73 -2.22 -4.50
N SER A 49 6.49 -3.50 -4.81
CA SER A 49 7.56 -4.44 -5.18
C SER A 49 8.17 -4.12 -6.54
N VAL A 50 7.34 -3.68 -7.51
CA VAL A 50 7.83 -3.19 -8.81
C VAL A 50 8.69 -1.93 -8.61
N VAL A 51 8.21 -0.96 -7.83
CA VAL A 51 8.96 0.27 -7.52
C VAL A 51 10.28 -0.06 -6.82
N SER A 52 10.25 -0.97 -5.85
CA SER A 52 11.47 -1.45 -5.19
C SER A 52 12.48 -2.06 -6.17
N LYS A 53 12.01 -2.81 -7.18
CA LYS A 53 12.88 -3.42 -8.19
C LYS A 53 13.48 -2.40 -9.16
N ILE A 54 12.70 -1.41 -9.57
CA ILE A 54 13.12 -0.42 -10.58
C ILE A 54 13.97 0.68 -9.94
N GLN A 55 13.56 1.19 -8.78
CA GLN A 55 14.17 2.38 -8.18
C GLN A 55 15.05 2.08 -6.96
N GLY A 56 14.92 0.89 -6.37
CA GLY A 56 15.66 0.51 -5.17
C GLY A 56 15.28 1.28 -3.90
N PRO A 57 15.95 0.99 -2.78
CA PRO A 57 15.75 1.68 -1.51
C PRO A 57 16.27 3.12 -1.56
N SER A 58 15.88 3.92 -0.57
CA SER A 58 16.47 5.23 -0.34
C SER A 58 17.96 5.10 0.02
N PRO A 59 18.82 6.06 -0.38
CA PRO A 59 20.22 6.10 0.04
C PRO A 59 20.43 6.08 1.57
N ASN A 60 19.39 6.41 2.35
CA ASN A 60 19.41 6.44 3.81
C ASN A 60 19.02 5.11 4.49
N GLY A 61 18.98 4.01 3.73
CA GLY A 61 18.61 2.69 4.24
C GLY A 61 17.12 2.49 4.51
N VAL A 62 16.25 3.47 4.17
CA VAL A 62 14.80 3.31 4.29
C VAL A 62 14.30 2.39 3.17
N PRO A 63 13.52 1.34 3.48
CA PRO A 63 12.98 0.44 2.46
C PRO A 63 12.16 1.19 1.42
N ALA A 64 12.31 0.83 0.14
CA ALA A 64 11.52 1.43 -0.92
C ALA A 64 10.02 1.18 -0.76
N TYR A 65 9.67 -0.02 -0.29
CA TYR A 65 8.28 -0.41 -0.04
C TYR A 65 8.08 -0.82 1.42
N ILE A 66 7.17 -0.12 2.08
CA ILE A 66 6.75 -0.40 3.46
C ILE A 66 5.27 -0.74 3.48
N ASP A 67 4.93 -1.88 4.08
CA ASP A 67 3.56 -2.31 4.27
C ASP A 67 3.15 -2.11 5.73
N ALA A 68 2.30 -1.12 5.96
CA ALA A 68 1.70 -0.79 7.25
C ALA A 68 0.34 -1.48 7.47
N GLY A 69 -0.12 -2.31 6.53
CA GLY A 69 -1.36 -3.06 6.66
C GLY A 69 -1.26 -4.11 7.76
N PRO A 70 -2.21 -4.14 8.74
CA PRO A 70 -2.22 -5.14 9.79
C PRO A 70 -2.60 -6.52 9.24
N GLN A 71 -2.42 -7.56 10.04
CA GLN A 71 -3.02 -8.85 9.74
C GLN A 71 -4.54 -8.72 9.73
N MET A 72 -5.18 -9.20 8.66
CA MET A 72 -6.61 -9.14 8.43
C MET A 72 -7.16 -10.52 8.06
N ARG A 73 -8.49 -10.64 8.02
CA ARG A 73 -9.18 -11.90 7.73
C ARG A 73 -8.89 -12.45 6.33
N HIS A 74 -8.79 -11.57 5.34
CA HIS A 74 -8.66 -11.94 3.93
C HIS A 74 -7.23 -11.81 3.42
N LYS A 75 -6.90 -12.65 2.43
CA LYS A 75 -5.61 -12.58 1.75
C LYS A 75 -5.37 -11.21 1.11
N PRO A 76 -4.14 -10.74 1.08
CA PRO A 76 -2.92 -11.43 1.53
C PRO A 76 -2.60 -11.30 3.02
N TYR A 77 -3.48 -10.73 3.81
CA TYR A 77 -3.23 -10.34 5.20
C TYR A 77 -3.90 -11.26 6.23
N ASN A 78 -4.53 -12.35 5.79
CA ASN A 78 -5.29 -13.23 6.65
C ASN A 78 -4.44 -13.93 7.73
N VAL A 79 -5.04 -14.09 8.89
CA VAL A 79 -4.45 -14.73 10.06
C VAL A 79 -4.80 -16.22 10.07
N ALA A 80 -3.88 -17.05 10.57
CA ALA A 80 -4.14 -18.48 10.78
C ALA A 80 -5.38 -18.68 11.66
N GLY A 81 -6.25 -19.63 11.28
CA GLY A 81 -7.44 -19.99 12.04
C GLY A 81 -8.70 -19.21 11.68
N TYR A 82 -8.65 -18.25 10.75
CA TYR A 82 -9.83 -17.70 10.12
C TYR A 82 -10.26 -18.61 8.95
N HIS A 83 -11.12 -18.23 8.08
CA HIS A 83 -11.75 -19.14 7.10
C HIS A 83 -10.81 -19.71 6.03
N ASP A 84 -9.68 -19.03 5.78
CA ASP A 84 -8.69 -19.45 4.80
C ASP A 84 -7.37 -19.85 5.45
N PRO A 85 -6.56 -20.72 4.82
CA PRO A 85 -5.22 -20.94 5.29
C PRO A 85 -4.45 -19.62 5.30
N PRO A 86 -3.45 -19.47 6.19
CA PRO A 86 -2.65 -18.26 6.26
C PRO A 86 -2.09 -17.91 4.89
N GLY A 87 -2.38 -16.70 4.42
CA GLY A 87 -1.76 -16.17 3.20
C GLY A 87 -0.35 -15.68 3.46
N PRO A 88 0.47 -15.56 2.41
CA PRO A 88 1.69 -14.80 2.52
C PRO A 88 1.30 -13.38 2.87
N ILE A 89 1.87 -12.88 3.92
CA ILE A 89 1.62 -11.55 4.43
C ILE A 89 2.14 -10.47 3.45
N SER A 90 2.90 -10.84 2.46
CA SER A 90 3.40 -10.01 1.37
C SER A 90 3.76 -10.90 0.19
N TRP A 91 3.55 -10.39 -0.99
CA TRP A 91 3.98 -11.12 -2.17
C TRP A 91 4.77 -10.17 -3.08
N PRO A 92 6.07 -10.41 -3.22
CA PRO A 92 6.86 -9.70 -4.19
C PRO A 92 6.55 -10.15 -5.62
N GLY A 93 5.77 -11.22 -5.78
CA GLY A 93 5.51 -11.86 -7.04
C GLY A 93 6.80 -12.25 -7.75
N PHE A 94 6.80 -12.21 -9.06
CA PHE A 94 7.97 -12.53 -9.88
C PHE A 94 9.11 -11.49 -9.82
N THR A 95 8.97 -10.39 -9.05
CA THR A 95 10.13 -9.50 -8.79
C THR A 95 11.17 -10.15 -7.90
N GLY A 96 10.79 -11.17 -7.14
CA GLY A 96 11.66 -11.94 -6.26
C GLY A 96 11.70 -11.43 -4.82
N GLN A 97 12.12 -12.29 -3.90
CA GLN A 97 12.07 -12.07 -2.45
C GLN A 97 12.78 -10.80 -1.96
N ARG A 98 13.80 -10.33 -2.67
CA ARG A 98 14.51 -9.08 -2.35
C ARG A 98 13.58 -7.86 -2.35
N HIS A 99 12.47 -7.90 -3.08
CA HIS A 99 11.50 -6.82 -3.23
C HIS A 99 10.24 -7.04 -2.41
N THR A 100 10.30 -7.95 -1.44
CA THR A 100 9.26 -8.12 -0.41
C THR A 100 9.11 -6.83 0.38
N PRO A 101 7.88 -6.35 0.63
CA PRO A 101 7.67 -5.16 1.44
C PRO A 101 8.23 -5.33 2.86
N PHE A 102 8.81 -4.27 3.39
CA PHE A 102 9.13 -4.20 4.80
C PHE A 102 7.83 -4.02 5.59
N ARG A 103 7.58 -4.90 6.57
CA ARG A 103 6.32 -4.91 7.31
C ARG A 103 6.44 -4.30 8.67
N LEU A 104 5.44 -3.49 9.02
CA LEU A 104 5.37 -2.87 10.34
C LEU A 104 4.62 -3.72 11.37
N TYR A 105 3.95 -4.80 10.96
CA TYR A 105 3.19 -5.68 11.85
C TYR A 105 3.78 -7.09 11.91
N GLY A 106 3.60 -7.78 13.03
CA GLY A 106 4.19 -9.09 13.27
C GLY A 106 5.70 -9.01 13.53
N GLN A 107 6.47 -9.96 13.03
CA GLN A 107 7.91 -10.06 13.27
C GLN A 107 8.69 -8.83 12.78
N GLY A 108 8.29 -8.19 11.68
CA GLY A 108 9.00 -7.03 11.15
C GLY A 108 9.13 -5.85 12.13
N LYS A 109 8.18 -5.67 13.03
CA LYS A 109 8.28 -4.64 14.08
C LYS A 109 9.24 -5.06 15.20
N SER A 110 9.17 -6.32 15.64
CA SER A 110 10.07 -6.84 16.68
C SER A 110 11.51 -6.94 16.21
N ASP A 111 11.73 -7.14 14.91
CA ASP A 111 13.07 -7.21 14.32
C ASP A 111 13.79 -5.85 14.32
N LEU A 112 13.05 -4.74 14.44
CA LEU A 112 13.62 -3.39 14.62
C LEU A 112 14.02 -3.10 16.07
N GLU A 113 13.55 -3.88 17.04
CA GLU A 113 13.94 -3.75 18.42
C GLU A 113 15.29 -4.46 18.62
N LEU A 114 16.36 -3.67 18.64
CA LEU A 114 17.72 -4.15 18.94
C LEU A 114 17.81 -4.57 20.42
N ASN A 115 17.27 -5.74 20.76
CA ASN A 115 17.33 -6.26 22.11
C ASN A 115 18.79 -6.37 22.56
N SER A 116 19.20 -5.46 23.45
CA SER A 116 20.54 -5.42 24.11
C SER A 116 21.73 -5.13 23.19
N ILE A 117 21.53 -4.68 21.94
CA ILE A 117 22.60 -4.31 21.03
C ILE A 117 22.43 -2.83 20.64
N THR A 118 23.47 -2.02 20.82
CA THR A 118 23.49 -0.63 20.33
C THR A 118 23.78 -0.58 18.84
N VAL A 119 23.36 0.51 18.18
CA VAL A 119 23.63 0.74 16.74
C VAL A 119 25.14 0.71 16.45
N ASP A 120 25.96 1.26 17.36
CA ASP A 120 27.42 1.25 17.24
C ASP A 120 27.97 -0.19 17.23
N ARG A 121 27.53 -1.04 18.18
CA ARG A 121 27.90 -2.44 18.23
C ARG A 121 27.44 -3.25 17.02
N LEU A 122 26.30 -2.87 16.43
CA LEU A 122 25.81 -3.48 15.20
C LEU A 122 26.70 -3.07 14.01
N SER A 123 27.09 -1.79 13.94
CA SER A 123 28.02 -1.27 12.93
C SER A 123 29.41 -1.91 13.03
N ASP A 124 29.91 -2.09 14.24
CA ASP A 124 31.17 -2.80 14.49
C ASP A 124 31.12 -4.26 14.05
N ARG A 125 30.01 -4.94 14.31
CA ARG A 125 29.78 -6.31 13.82
C ARG A 125 29.68 -6.37 12.30
N LYS A 126 29.05 -5.37 11.66
CA LYS A 126 29.04 -5.26 10.18
C LYS A 126 30.47 -5.11 9.65
N GLY A 127 31.26 -4.23 10.24
CA GLY A 127 32.68 -4.03 9.87
C GLY A 127 33.52 -5.29 10.02
N LEU A 128 33.37 -6.02 11.13
CA LEU A 128 34.02 -7.30 11.35
C LEU A 128 33.59 -8.35 10.33
N LEU A 129 32.29 -8.50 10.06
CA LEU A 129 31.78 -9.43 9.04
C LEU A 129 32.32 -9.09 7.65
N THR A 130 32.35 -7.81 7.28
CA THR A 130 32.92 -7.36 6.00
C THR A 130 34.40 -7.70 5.91
N GLY A 131 35.18 -7.47 6.97
CA GLY A 131 36.59 -7.85 7.05
C GLY A 131 36.80 -9.37 6.92
N PHE A 132 35.97 -10.19 7.57
CA PHE A 132 35.99 -11.64 7.41
C PHE A 132 35.60 -12.09 5.99
N ASP A 133 34.62 -11.45 5.37
CA ASP A 133 34.21 -11.76 4.01
C ASP A 133 35.25 -11.34 2.97
N GLU A 134 35.98 -10.24 3.21
CA GLU A 134 37.12 -9.81 2.39
C GLU A 134 38.29 -10.78 2.52
N PHE A 135 38.59 -11.24 3.75
CA PHE A 135 39.59 -12.25 3.98
C PHE A 135 39.22 -13.57 3.30
N ARG A 136 37.97 -14.03 3.41
CA ARG A 136 37.47 -15.22 2.68
C ARG A 136 37.52 -15.05 1.16
N ARG A 137 37.20 -13.87 0.65
CA ARG A 137 37.23 -13.54 -0.80
C ARG A 137 38.66 -13.54 -1.34
N SER A 138 39.63 -13.14 -0.54
CA SER A 138 41.06 -13.24 -0.89
C SER A 138 41.57 -14.66 -0.92
N ALA A 139 40.97 -15.55 -0.11
CA ALA A 139 41.35 -16.97 -0.02
C ALA A 139 40.65 -17.88 -1.06
N ASP A 140 39.48 -17.47 -1.58
CA ASP A 140 38.66 -18.31 -2.44
C ASP A 140 38.01 -17.51 -3.60
N ALA A 141 38.53 -17.66 -4.83
CA ALA A 141 37.98 -16.99 -6.02
C ALA A 141 36.53 -17.42 -6.37
N ARG A 142 36.01 -18.49 -5.75
CA ARG A 142 34.66 -19.01 -5.87
C ARG A 142 33.65 -18.29 -4.91
N ALA A 143 34.13 -17.63 -3.86
CA ALA A 143 33.29 -16.97 -2.88
C ALA A 143 32.70 -15.59 -3.35
N ARG A 144 32.97 -15.19 -4.60
CA ARG A 144 32.43 -13.94 -5.18
C ARG A 144 30.91 -13.94 -5.40
N ALA A 145 30.23 -15.08 -5.24
CA ALA A 145 28.79 -15.19 -5.43
C ALA A 145 27.94 -14.93 -4.15
N ASP A 146 28.57 -14.80 -2.97
CA ASP A 146 27.90 -14.87 -1.68
C ASP A 146 27.92 -13.58 -0.84
N ALA A 147 28.05 -12.41 -1.44
CA ALA A 147 27.58 -11.20 -0.76
C ALA A 147 26.05 -11.33 -0.67
N ASN A 148 25.54 -11.80 0.48
CA ASN A 148 24.11 -12.00 0.67
C ASN A 148 23.38 -10.63 0.66
N PRO A 149 22.72 -10.26 -0.45
CA PRO A 149 22.11 -8.93 -0.61
C PRO A 149 21.00 -8.68 0.41
N PHE A 150 20.44 -9.74 1.00
CA PHE A 150 19.44 -9.62 2.08
C PHE A 150 20.11 -9.18 3.39
N ARG A 151 21.33 -9.62 3.65
CA ARG A 151 22.06 -9.21 4.85
C ARG A 151 22.42 -7.72 4.79
N GLU A 152 22.91 -7.24 3.66
CA GLU A 152 23.19 -5.81 3.45
C GLU A 152 21.91 -4.97 3.65
N GLN A 153 20.82 -5.37 3.01
CA GLN A 153 19.53 -4.68 3.17
C GLN A 153 19.05 -4.67 4.63
N ALA A 154 19.19 -5.77 5.35
CA ALA A 154 18.82 -5.84 6.77
C ALA A 154 19.68 -4.90 7.63
N PHE A 155 21.00 -4.84 7.41
CA PHE A 155 21.88 -3.90 8.10
C PHE A 155 21.54 -2.44 7.80
N ASP A 156 21.24 -2.11 6.56
CA ASP A 156 20.87 -0.74 6.16
C ASP A 156 19.57 -0.30 6.85
N ILE A 157 18.58 -1.19 6.92
CA ILE A 157 17.32 -0.95 7.63
C ILE A 157 17.57 -0.73 9.13
N LEU A 158 18.33 -1.61 9.79
CA LEU A 158 18.62 -1.54 11.23
C LEU A 158 19.45 -0.30 11.61
N ASN A 159 20.29 0.19 10.71
CA ASN A 159 21.10 1.39 10.91
C ASN A 159 20.40 2.68 10.46
N SER A 160 19.20 2.61 9.89
CA SER A 160 18.49 3.79 9.41
C SER A 160 17.89 4.59 10.57
N SER A 161 18.59 5.60 11.03
CA SER A 161 18.08 6.54 12.04
C SER A 161 16.82 7.26 11.55
N ARG A 162 16.69 7.52 10.24
CA ARG A 162 15.51 8.14 9.65
C ARG A 162 14.28 7.25 9.76
N LEU A 163 14.43 5.93 9.49
CA LEU A 163 13.33 4.99 9.66
C LEU A 163 12.91 4.92 11.13
N ALA A 164 13.86 4.76 12.06
CA ALA A 164 13.58 4.70 13.48
C ALA A 164 12.86 5.98 13.98
N THR A 165 13.32 7.15 13.55
CA THR A 165 12.68 8.44 13.87
C THR A 165 11.27 8.53 13.30
N ALA A 166 11.04 8.07 12.06
CA ALA A 166 9.73 8.10 11.42
C ALA A 166 8.72 7.20 12.12
N LEU A 167 9.17 6.04 12.62
CA LEU A 167 8.33 5.07 13.32
C LEU A 167 7.90 5.53 14.72
N ASP A 168 8.69 6.36 15.37
CA ASP A 168 8.35 6.88 16.69
C ASP A 168 7.57 8.20 16.59
N LEU A 169 6.25 8.11 16.76
CA LEU A 169 5.35 9.27 16.72
C LEU A 169 5.59 10.28 17.84
N LYS A 170 6.37 9.94 18.88
CA LYS A 170 6.78 10.90 19.91
C LYS A 170 7.70 11.99 19.35
N ASN A 171 8.36 11.72 18.22
CA ASN A 171 9.19 12.70 17.52
C ASN A 171 8.38 13.65 16.61
N GLU A 172 7.05 13.52 16.56
CA GLU A 172 6.18 14.44 15.82
C GLU A 172 5.68 15.56 16.70
N ASP A 173 5.38 16.72 16.10
CA ASP A 173 4.71 17.82 16.81
C ASP A 173 3.37 17.34 17.40
N PRO A 174 3.17 17.50 18.72
CA PRO A 174 1.94 17.07 19.39
C PRO A 174 0.66 17.66 18.79
N LYS A 175 0.72 18.88 18.24
CA LYS A 175 -0.42 19.50 17.56
C LYS A 175 -0.75 18.76 16.25
N THR A 176 0.27 18.36 15.52
CA THR A 176 0.10 17.54 14.30
C THR A 176 -0.49 16.18 14.64
N VAL A 177 0.03 15.49 15.67
CA VAL A 177 -0.55 14.22 16.14
C VAL A 177 -2.03 14.38 16.50
N ALA A 178 -2.36 15.45 17.24
CA ALA A 178 -3.75 15.72 17.63
C ALA A 178 -4.68 16.01 16.45
N ARG A 179 -4.17 16.64 15.37
CA ARG A 179 -4.93 16.89 14.13
C ARG A 179 -5.40 15.61 13.44
N TYR A 180 -4.59 14.56 13.44
CA TYR A 180 -4.98 13.28 12.85
C TYR A 180 -6.04 12.55 13.67
N GLY A 181 -6.10 12.79 14.97
CA GLY A 181 -7.03 12.16 15.90
C GLY A 181 -6.34 11.16 16.83
N LYS A 182 -7.15 10.61 17.73
CA LYS A 182 -6.65 9.64 18.72
C LYS A 182 -6.36 8.30 18.07
N SER A 183 -5.26 7.66 18.48
CA SER A 183 -4.95 6.30 18.07
C SER A 183 -6.05 5.31 18.48
N LYS A 184 -6.42 4.43 17.56
CA LYS A 184 -7.40 3.36 17.73
C LYS A 184 -6.83 2.05 17.16
N PRO A 185 -5.79 1.47 17.80
CA PRO A 185 -5.03 0.36 17.23
C PRO A 185 -5.79 -0.98 17.24
N THR A 186 -7.01 -1.02 17.79
CA THR A 186 -7.79 -2.23 17.91
C THR A 186 -8.34 -2.64 16.53
N THR A 187 -8.05 -3.86 16.13
CA THR A 187 -8.63 -4.45 14.92
C THR A 187 -10.14 -4.67 15.08
N GLU A 188 -10.86 -4.55 13.99
CA GLU A 188 -12.28 -4.82 13.94
C GLU A 188 -12.59 -6.29 14.25
N SER A 189 -13.68 -6.53 14.95
CA SER A 189 -14.17 -7.89 15.30
C SER A 189 -14.40 -8.79 14.09
N PHE A 190 -14.48 -8.20 12.91
CA PHE A 190 -14.69 -8.87 11.61
C PHE A 190 -13.42 -9.24 10.87
N GLY A 191 -12.23 -9.00 11.46
CA GLY A 191 -10.96 -9.25 10.82
C GLY A 191 -10.57 -8.18 9.78
N GLY A 192 -11.18 -7.00 9.85
CA GLY A 192 -10.72 -5.81 9.14
C GLY A 192 -9.50 -5.17 9.80
N ALA A 193 -8.97 -4.14 9.18
CA ALA A 193 -7.90 -3.32 9.73
C ALA A 193 -8.41 -2.45 10.89
N ALA A 194 -7.50 -2.02 11.74
CA ALA A 194 -7.80 -0.99 12.73
C ALA A 194 -8.26 0.30 12.06
N LYS A 195 -9.21 1.00 12.67
CA LYS A 195 -9.63 2.36 12.25
C LYS A 195 -8.75 3.38 12.96
N ASP A 196 -7.45 3.28 12.76
CA ASP A 196 -6.48 4.10 13.45
C ASP A 196 -6.02 5.28 12.59
N PRO A 197 -6.48 6.51 12.88
CA PRO A 197 -6.08 7.70 12.14
C PRO A 197 -4.56 7.94 12.14
N GLN A 198 -3.86 7.52 13.17
CA GLN A 198 -2.42 7.70 13.28
C GLN A 198 -1.62 6.82 12.34
N GLN A 199 -2.21 5.81 11.72
CA GLN A 199 -1.57 5.08 10.62
C GLN A 199 -1.36 5.97 9.38
N LEU A 200 -2.26 6.92 9.12
CA LEU A 200 -2.09 7.87 8.02
C LEU A 200 -0.97 8.89 8.32
N LEU A 201 -0.86 9.33 9.56
CA LEU A 201 0.28 10.13 10.03
C LEU A 201 1.60 9.35 9.86
N LEU A 202 1.62 8.10 10.28
CA LEU A 202 2.79 7.24 10.14
C LEU A 202 3.19 7.08 8.66
N ALA A 203 2.22 6.87 7.77
CA ALA A 203 2.48 6.76 6.33
C ALA A 203 3.14 8.03 5.78
N ARG A 204 2.67 9.22 6.14
CA ARG A 204 3.30 10.49 5.75
C ARG A 204 4.75 10.57 6.23
N ARG A 205 5.01 10.24 7.51
CA ARG A 205 6.36 10.27 8.09
C ARG A 205 7.32 9.29 7.39
N LEU A 206 6.83 8.11 7.02
CA LEU A 206 7.63 7.11 6.30
C LEU A 206 8.01 7.58 4.89
N VAL A 207 7.09 8.26 4.20
CA VAL A 207 7.39 8.87 2.90
C VAL A 207 8.42 9.99 3.05
N GLU A 208 8.29 10.87 4.03
CA GLU A 208 9.29 11.91 4.34
C GLU A 208 10.66 11.31 4.69
N ALA A 209 10.70 10.14 5.33
CA ALA A 209 11.95 9.43 5.62
C ALA A 209 12.61 8.84 4.37
N GLY A 210 11.86 8.67 3.27
CA GLY A 210 12.37 8.20 1.98
C GLY A 210 11.74 6.91 1.47
N ALA A 211 10.69 6.38 2.09
CA ALA A 211 9.91 5.28 1.50
C ALA A 211 9.24 5.76 0.21
N ARG A 212 9.31 4.95 -0.86
CA ARG A 212 8.72 5.30 -2.15
C ARG A 212 7.28 4.85 -2.27
N CYS A 213 6.92 3.79 -1.55
CA CYS A 213 5.56 3.26 -1.49
C CYS A 213 5.25 2.85 -0.06
N VAL A 214 4.12 3.32 0.46
CA VAL A 214 3.59 2.91 1.76
C VAL A 214 2.14 2.48 1.57
N THR A 215 1.81 1.27 2.00
CA THR A 215 0.43 0.78 1.99
C THR A 215 -0.17 0.82 3.39
N VAL A 216 -1.41 1.26 3.48
CA VAL A 216 -2.20 1.34 4.71
C VAL A 216 -3.54 0.67 4.47
N ALA A 217 -4.06 -0.02 5.47
CA ALA A 217 -5.42 -0.53 5.46
C ALA A 217 -6.22 0.11 6.59
N PHE A 218 -7.49 0.44 6.33
CA PHE A 218 -8.35 1.15 7.28
C PHE A 218 -9.75 0.54 7.31
N GLY A 219 -10.18 0.01 8.44
CA GLY A 219 -11.50 -0.59 8.64
C GLY A 219 -11.70 -1.92 7.90
N ALA A 220 -12.93 -2.40 7.91
CA ALA A 220 -13.34 -3.62 7.22
C ALA A 220 -14.21 -3.36 5.98
N TRP A 221 -15.06 -2.33 6.00
CA TRP A 221 -15.95 -1.88 4.92
C TRP A 221 -16.92 -2.92 4.35
N ASP A 222 -17.09 -4.07 5.05
CA ASP A 222 -17.92 -5.20 4.60
C ASP A 222 -19.33 -5.15 5.24
N TRP A 223 -20.09 -4.11 4.91
CA TRP A 223 -21.34 -3.72 5.56
C TRP A 223 -22.58 -4.40 4.96
N HIS A 224 -22.66 -5.73 5.06
CA HIS A 224 -23.80 -6.53 4.63
C HIS A 224 -25.01 -6.50 5.60
N ALA A 225 -24.91 -5.78 6.71
CA ALA A 225 -25.86 -5.81 7.81
C ALA A 225 -25.98 -7.16 8.55
N ASN A 226 -25.09 -8.09 8.27
CA ASN A 226 -24.98 -9.34 9.03
C ASN A 226 -24.06 -9.11 10.23
N ARG A 227 -22.86 -9.59 10.10
CA ARG A 227 -21.80 -9.48 11.10
C ARG A 227 -21.01 -8.17 10.99
N GLY A 228 -20.96 -7.51 9.82
CA GLY A 228 -20.22 -6.26 9.59
C GLY A 228 -20.97 -4.98 10.00
N GLY A 229 -22.28 -5.09 10.28
CA GLY A 229 -23.10 -3.93 10.63
C GLY A 229 -23.90 -3.34 9.47
N THR A 230 -24.67 -2.31 9.76
CA THR A 230 -25.58 -1.61 8.83
C THR A 230 -24.93 -0.36 8.25
N LEU A 231 -25.49 0.17 7.18
CA LEU A 231 -25.06 1.46 6.60
C LEU A 231 -25.16 2.61 7.60
N LYS A 232 -26.13 2.54 8.55
CA LYS A 232 -26.23 3.53 9.63
C LYS A 232 -24.99 3.49 10.51
N GLN A 233 -24.56 2.30 10.90
CA GLN A 233 -23.35 2.12 11.71
C GLN A 233 -22.08 2.55 10.92
N LEU A 234 -22.00 2.24 9.63
CA LEU A 234 -20.93 2.75 8.76
C LEU A 234 -20.85 4.29 8.82
N ALA A 235 -21.99 4.96 8.67
CA ALA A 235 -22.07 6.42 8.68
C ALA A 235 -21.70 7.02 10.06
N GLU A 236 -22.05 6.33 11.15
CA GLU A 236 -21.81 6.81 12.51
C GLU A 236 -20.42 6.46 13.06
N TRP A 237 -19.83 5.35 12.64
CA TRP A 237 -18.60 4.81 13.26
C TRP A 237 -17.36 4.87 12.37
N ASP A 238 -17.49 4.57 11.07
CA ASP A 238 -16.33 4.43 10.21
C ASP A 238 -16.01 5.68 9.41
N LEU A 239 -17.06 6.24 8.79
CA LEU A 239 -16.89 7.39 7.91
C LEU A 239 -16.35 8.64 8.61
N PRO A 240 -16.77 9.01 9.85
CA PRO A 240 -16.26 10.22 10.47
C PRO A 240 -14.75 10.18 10.73
N ASP A 241 -14.24 9.09 11.26
CA ASP A 241 -12.81 8.93 11.54
C ASP A 241 -11.99 8.89 10.24
N PHE A 242 -12.49 8.17 9.23
CA PHE A 242 -11.83 8.08 7.93
C PHE A 242 -11.83 9.42 7.18
N ASP A 243 -12.98 10.10 7.12
CA ASP A 243 -13.13 11.41 6.47
C ASP A 243 -12.17 12.43 7.10
N HIS A 244 -12.14 12.47 8.43
CA HIS A 244 -11.27 13.37 9.17
C HIS A 244 -9.79 13.07 8.94
N ALA A 245 -9.37 11.81 9.11
CA ALA A 245 -7.97 11.42 9.02
C ALA A 245 -7.41 11.59 7.60
N LEU A 246 -8.20 11.22 6.58
CA LEU A 246 -7.79 11.37 5.18
C LEU A 246 -7.73 12.85 4.77
N ALA A 247 -8.71 13.67 5.18
CA ALA A 247 -8.68 15.09 4.94
C ALA A 247 -7.46 15.75 5.61
N THR A 248 -7.12 15.32 6.82
CA THR A 248 -5.94 15.78 7.53
C THR A 248 -4.65 15.39 6.79
N LEU A 249 -4.52 14.14 6.34
CA LEU A 249 -3.35 13.69 5.58
C LEU A 249 -3.14 14.55 4.33
N ILE A 250 -4.18 14.74 3.53
CA ILE A 250 -4.08 15.48 2.27
C ILE A 250 -3.73 16.95 2.54
N THR A 251 -4.33 17.56 3.56
CA THR A 251 -4.02 18.93 3.95
C THR A 251 -2.59 19.06 4.47
N ASP A 252 -2.13 18.12 5.30
CA ASP A 252 -0.77 18.10 5.85
C ASP A 252 0.29 17.94 4.73
N LEU A 253 0.04 17.10 3.73
CA LEU A 253 0.89 16.99 2.54
C LEU A 253 0.99 18.31 1.78
N HIS A 254 -0.12 19.01 1.58
CA HIS A 254 -0.13 20.33 0.95
C HIS A 254 0.62 21.39 1.77
N GLU A 255 0.36 21.47 3.07
CA GLU A 255 1.02 22.42 3.98
C GLU A 255 2.54 22.23 4.02
N ARG A 256 3.01 21.01 3.76
CA ARG A 256 4.44 20.65 3.70
C ARG A 256 5.05 20.77 2.30
N GLY A 257 4.25 21.08 1.28
CA GLY A 257 4.70 21.12 -0.11
C GLY A 257 5.02 19.76 -0.71
N LEU A 258 4.49 18.68 -0.13
CA LEU A 258 4.68 17.29 -0.57
C LEU A 258 3.60 16.85 -1.59
N ASP A 259 2.60 17.65 -1.84
CA ASP A 259 1.49 17.35 -2.74
C ASP A 259 1.92 17.15 -4.20
N LYS A 260 3.08 17.66 -4.60
CA LYS A 260 3.64 17.44 -5.94
C LYS A 260 4.36 16.11 -6.08
N ASP A 261 4.93 15.62 -4.98
CA ASP A 261 5.81 14.45 -4.98
C ASP A 261 5.13 13.20 -4.45
N VAL A 262 4.03 13.33 -3.71
CA VAL A 262 3.34 12.22 -3.04
C VAL A 262 1.95 12.03 -3.61
N SER A 263 1.74 10.91 -4.30
CA SER A 263 0.42 10.46 -4.74
C SER A 263 -0.27 9.68 -3.64
N VAL A 264 -1.53 10.01 -3.37
CA VAL A 264 -2.41 9.24 -2.49
C VAL A 264 -3.51 8.60 -3.33
N VAL A 265 -3.70 7.29 -3.18
CA VAL A 265 -4.82 6.55 -3.77
C VAL A 265 -5.62 5.88 -2.66
N VAL A 266 -6.95 6.02 -2.73
CA VAL A 266 -7.89 5.40 -1.80
C VAL A 266 -8.95 4.66 -2.60
N TRP A 267 -9.02 3.37 -2.40
CA TRP A 267 -9.99 2.49 -3.05
C TRP A 267 -10.25 1.23 -2.23
N GLY A 268 -11.23 0.45 -2.66
CA GLY A 268 -11.50 -0.89 -2.16
C GLY A 268 -11.41 -1.91 -3.29
N GLU A 269 -11.51 -3.19 -2.92
CA GLU A 269 -11.37 -4.33 -3.85
C GLU A 269 -12.53 -4.44 -4.86
N PHE A 270 -13.73 -3.89 -4.52
CA PHE A 270 -14.90 -3.77 -5.39
C PHE A 270 -15.89 -2.74 -4.84
N GLY A 271 -16.94 -2.46 -5.60
CA GLY A 271 -18.04 -1.59 -5.17
C GLY A 271 -19.11 -2.33 -4.36
N ARG A 272 -20.18 -1.63 -4.05
CA ARG A 272 -21.32 -2.15 -3.30
C ARG A 272 -22.62 -1.97 -4.08
N THR A 273 -23.58 -2.88 -3.89
CA THR A 273 -24.84 -2.89 -4.63
C THR A 273 -25.56 -1.53 -4.53
N PRO A 274 -26.12 -1.00 -5.64
CA PRO A 274 -26.94 0.20 -5.60
C PRO A 274 -28.14 0.06 -4.69
N LYS A 275 -28.76 -1.11 -4.66
CA LYS A 275 -29.89 -1.42 -3.79
C LYS A 275 -29.41 -1.81 -2.39
N ILE A 276 -29.99 -1.18 -1.39
CA ILE A 276 -29.85 -1.57 0.02
C ILE A 276 -30.61 -2.88 0.23
N ASN A 277 -29.97 -3.87 0.85
CA ASN A 277 -30.61 -5.15 1.17
C ASN A 277 -31.62 -5.00 2.34
N GLU A 278 -32.44 -6.01 2.54
CA GLU A 278 -33.53 -6.02 3.54
C GLU A 278 -33.05 -5.82 4.99
N LYS A 279 -31.75 -6.04 5.25
CA LYS A 279 -31.14 -5.90 6.57
C LYS A 279 -30.48 -4.53 6.80
N GLY A 280 -30.56 -3.63 5.80
CA GLY A 280 -29.97 -2.28 5.89
C GLY A 280 -28.49 -2.21 5.55
N GLY A 281 -27.96 -3.16 4.77
CA GLY A 281 -26.61 -3.20 4.26
C GLY A 281 -26.54 -3.17 2.73
N ARG A 282 -25.33 -3.32 2.18
CA ARG A 282 -25.08 -3.46 0.74
C ARG A 282 -24.19 -4.67 0.48
N ASP A 283 -24.49 -5.40 -0.58
CA ASP A 283 -23.74 -6.58 -0.98
C ASP A 283 -22.61 -6.22 -1.96
N HIS A 284 -21.82 -7.21 -2.37
CA HIS A 284 -20.71 -7.01 -3.28
C HIS A 284 -21.18 -6.62 -4.68
N TRP A 285 -20.50 -5.67 -5.31
CA TRP A 285 -20.82 -5.19 -6.65
C TRP A 285 -19.55 -4.82 -7.43
N PRO A 286 -18.99 -5.74 -8.22
CA PRO A 286 -17.72 -5.50 -8.91
C PRO A 286 -17.85 -4.66 -10.18
N ASN A 287 -19.08 -4.38 -10.64
CA ASN A 287 -19.33 -3.72 -11.93
C ASN A 287 -18.83 -2.28 -11.98
N VAL A 288 -18.91 -1.60 -10.84
CA VAL A 288 -18.41 -0.22 -10.70
C VAL A 288 -18.06 0.07 -9.25
N ALA A 289 -16.98 0.82 -9.03
CA ALA A 289 -16.55 1.28 -7.71
C ALA A 289 -16.06 2.74 -7.77
N PRO A 290 -15.98 3.44 -6.63
CA PRO A 290 -15.29 4.71 -6.55
C PRO A 290 -13.81 4.54 -6.26
N ALA A 291 -13.01 5.56 -6.61
CA ALA A 291 -11.67 5.77 -6.09
C ALA A 291 -11.43 7.27 -5.84
N ILE A 292 -10.51 7.57 -4.92
CA ILE A 292 -10.05 8.94 -4.67
C ILE A 292 -8.56 8.99 -4.95
N LEU A 293 -8.12 10.00 -5.70
CA LEU A 293 -6.70 10.31 -5.87
C LEU A 293 -6.44 11.72 -5.33
N ALA A 294 -5.21 11.95 -4.84
CA ALA A 294 -4.74 13.27 -4.44
C ALA A 294 -3.22 13.39 -4.62
N GLY A 295 -2.72 14.58 -4.76
CA GLY A 295 -1.29 14.87 -4.84
C GLY A 295 -0.61 14.33 -6.10
N GLY A 296 0.71 14.06 -6.00
CA GLY A 296 1.53 13.52 -7.11
C GLY A 296 1.64 14.44 -8.32
N GLY A 297 1.47 15.76 -8.13
CA GLY A 297 1.47 16.73 -9.22
C GLY A 297 0.23 16.66 -10.12
N MET A 298 -0.75 15.83 -9.78
CA MET A 298 -1.97 15.66 -10.56
C MET A 298 -2.84 16.92 -10.56
N ARG A 299 -3.52 17.19 -11.68
CA ARG A 299 -4.58 18.20 -11.74
C ARG A 299 -5.79 17.71 -10.96
N THR A 300 -6.01 18.30 -9.80
CA THR A 300 -7.09 17.96 -8.85
C THR A 300 -8.34 18.85 -9.00
N GLY A 301 -9.30 18.77 -8.11
CA GLY A 301 -10.52 19.55 -8.14
C GLY A 301 -11.57 19.04 -9.12
N GLN A 302 -11.54 17.75 -9.46
CA GLN A 302 -12.38 17.20 -10.52
C GLN A 302 -13.00 15.85 -10.17
N VAL A 303 -14.03 15.51 -10.92
CA VAL A 303 -14.71 14.21 -10.89
C VAL A 303 -14.56 13.55 -12.26
N ILE A 304 -14.06 12.32 -12.31
CA ILE A 304 -13.89 11.55 -13.54
C ILE A 304 -14.98 10.48 -13.62
N GLY A 305 -15.68 10.48 -14.74
CA GLY A 305 -16.70 9.52 -15.09
C GLY A 305 -18.01 9.67 -14.32
N SER A 306 -18.99 8.95 -14.78
CA SER A 306 -20.33 8.89 -14.17
C SER A 306 -20.86 7.46 -14.16
N THR A 307 -21.88 7.23 -13.35
CA THR A 307 -22.62 5.97 -13.31
C THR A 307 -24.01 6.15 -13.95
N THR A 308 -24.65 5.02 -14.26
CA THR A 308 -26.09 4.98 -14.53
C THR A 308 -26.88 5.61 -13.38
N LYS A 309 -28.12 6.01 -13.64
CA LYS A 309 -28.97 6.71 -12.66
C LYS A 309 -29.16 5.95 -11.34
N ASP A 310 -29.15 4.63 -11.42
CA ASP A 310 -29.23 3.74 -10.25
C ASP A 310 -27.87 3.48 -9.60
N GLY A 311 -26.76 3.93 -10.19
CA GLY A 311 -25.41 3.72 -9.67
C GLY A 311 -24.85 2.31 -9.93
N GLY A 312 -25.48 1.53 -10.82
CA GLY A 312 -25.12 0.12 -11.03
C GLY A 312 -23.97 -0.13 -12.00
N GLU A 313 -23.79 0.71 -12.98
CA GLU A 313 -22.83 0.55 -14.07
C GLU A 313 -22.11 1.87 -14.32
N ALA A 314 -20.90 1.79 -14.89
CA ALA A 314 -20.26 2.97 -15.46
C ALA A 314 -21.04 3.42 -16.71
N ASN A 315 -21.41 4.71 -16.75
CA ASN A 315 -22.18 5.29 -17.87
C ASN A 315 -21.28 6.09 -18.81
N ASP A 316 -20.41 6.93 -18.25
CA ASP A 316 -19.49 7.76 -19.00
C ASP A 316 -18.08 7.59 -18.46
N ARG A 317 -17.09 7.60 -19.36
CA ARG A 317 -15.67 7.47 -19.03
C ARG A 317 -15.41 6.34 -18.02
N PRO A 318 -15.67 5.06 -18.34
CA PRO A 318 -15.23 3.98 -17.46
C PRO A 318 -13.71 4.03 -17.31
N VAL A 319 -13.26 4.07 -16.07
CA VAL A 319 -11.83 4.09 -15.71
C VAL A 319 -11.43 2.68 -15.31
N HIS A 320 -10.55 2.06 -16.07
CA HIS A 320 -10.04 0.75 -15.68
C HIS A 320 -9.00 0.87 -14.55
N VAL A 321 -9.00 -0.08 -13.62
CA VAL A 321 -8.06 -0.09 -12.48
C VAL A 321 -6.59 0.05 -12.94
N GLN A 322 -6.22 -0.50 -14.08
CA GLN A 322 -4.86 -0.40 -14.62
C GLN A 322 -4.50 1.00 -15.14
N GLU A 323 -5.45 1.86 -15.51
CA GLU A 323 -5.17 3.27 -15.84
C GLU A 323 -4.73 4.03 -14.58
N VAL A 324 -5.33 3.71 -13.43
CA VAL A 324 -4.89 4.27 -12.14
C VAL A 324 -3.47 3.80 -11.82
N PHE A 325 -3.16 2.51 -12.02
CA PHE A 325 -1.79 2.01 -11.85
C PHE A 325 -0.80 2.69 -12.81
N ALA A 326 -1.17 2.85 -14.08
CA ALA A 326 -0.35 3.58 -15.05
C ALA A 326 -0.07 5.02 -14.59
N THR A 327 -1.08 5.70 -14.03
CA THR A 327 -0.93 7.05 -13.47
C THR A 327 0.02 7.05 -12.28
N LEU A 328 -0.13 6.13 -11.33
CA LEU A 328 0.74 6.03 -10.16
C LEU A 328 2.21 5.73 -10.56
N TYR A 329 2.43 4.85 -11.53
CA TYR A 329 3.78 4.59 -12.06
C TYR A 329 4.36 5.83 -12.73
N ASN A 330 3.56 6.52 -13.54
CA ASN A 330 3.99 7.75 -14.21
C ASN A 330 4.39 8.85 -13.20
N ASN A 331 3.61 9.03 -12.14
CA ASN A 331 3.90 9.99 -11.08
C ASN A 331 5.20 9.63 -10.31
N LEU A 332 5.57 8.35 -10.28
CA LEU A 332 6.85 7.87 -9.75
C LEU A 332 8.00 7.97 -10.78
N GLY A 333 7.79 8.57 -11.95
CA GLY A 333 8.77 8.68 -13.01
C GLY A 333 9.03 7.38 -13.78
N ILE A 334 8.10 6.41 -13.72
CA ILE A 334 8.21 5.13 -14.42
C ILE A 334 7.29 5.15 -15.64
N ASN A 335 7.87 5.24 -16.84
CA ASN A 335 7.13 5.20 -18.10
C ASN A 335 6.60 3.78 -18.36
N THR A 336 5.29 3.57 -18.27
CA THR A 336 4.64 2.26 -18.45
C THR A 336 4.63 1.74 -19.89
N GLU A 337 4.88 2.60 -20.89
CA GLU A 337 5.00 2.18 -22.30
C GLU A 337 6.29 1.42 -22.57
N THR A 338 7.35 1.75 -21.85
CA THR A 338 8.70 1.21 -22.09
C THR A 338 9.22 0.35 -20.93
N ALA A 339 8.78 0.64 -19.70
CA ALA A 339 9.24 -0.08 -18.52
C ALA A 339 8.72 -1.51 -18.47
N THR A 340 9.61 -2.43 -18.21
CA THR A 340 9.29 -3.85 -17.97
C THR A 340 9.96 -4.36 -16.71
N VAL A 341 9.37 -5.38 -16.12
CA VAL A 341 9.97 -6.15 -15.04
C VAL A 341 10.15 -7.58 -15.48
N THR A 342 11.37 -8.08 -15.35
CA THR A 342 11.73 -9.45 -15.76
C THR A 342 11.29 -10.44 -14.67
N ASP A 343 10.61 -11.51 -15.08
CA ASP A 343 10.24 -12.60 -14.19
C ASP A 343 11.45 -13.51 -13.84
N LEU A 344 11.21 -14.48 -12.95
CA LEU A 344 12.25 -15.41 -12.51
C LEU A 344 12.77 -16.34 -13.63
N LYS A 345 12.09 -16.38 -14.79
CA LYS A 345 12.52 -17.13 -15.98
C LYS A 345 13.17 -16.25 -17.04
N GLY A 346 13.42 -14.98 -16.71
CA GLY A 346 14.05 -14.02 -17.61
C GLY A 346 13.10 -13.36 -18.64
N ARG A 347 11.77 -13.53 -18.51
CA ARG A 347 10.82 -12.91 -19.45
C ARG A 347 10.42 -11.52 -19.00
N PRO A 348 10.49 -10.50 -19.87
CA PRO A 348 10.02 -9.15 -19.55
C PRO A 348 8.48 -9.08 -19.57
N HIS A 349 7.93 -8.37 -18.61
CA HIS A 349 6.50 -8.09 -18.48
C HIS A 349 6.29 -6.58 -18.37
N TYR A 350 5.37 -6.03 -19.17
CA TYR A 350 4.92 -4.65 -19.01
C TYR A 350 4.14 -4.51 -17.69
N LEU A 351 4.24 -3.35 -17.05
CA LEU A 351 3.65 -3.10 -15.72
C LEU A 351 2.12 -3.09 -15.75
N VAL A 352 1.56 -2.60 -16.84
CA VAL A 352 0.13 -2.61 -17.18
C VAL A 352 -0.06 -3.20 -18.59
N ASP A 353 -1.27 -3.62 -18.93
CA ASP A 353 -1.55 -4.03 -20.28
C ASP A 353 -1.49 -2.84 -21.23
N LYS A 354 -1.00 -3.04 -22.46
CA LYS A 354 -0.73 -1.96 -23.43
C LYS A 354 -1.94 -1.08 -23.78
N ALA A 355 -3.15 -1.56 -23.50
CA ALA A 355 -4.37 -0.80 -23.72
C ALA A 355 -4.59 0.32 -22.67
N TYR A 356 -3.86 0.28 -21.56
CA TYR A 356 -4.07 1.21 -20.45
C TYR A 356 -2.88 2.19 -20.32
N VAL A 357 -3.22 3.45 -20.36
CA VAL A 357 -2.28 4.57 -20.24
C VAL A 357 -2.61 5.39 -18.98
N PRO A 358 -1.70 6.26 -18.51
CA PRO A 358 -2.04 7.21 -17.45
C PRO A 358 -3.30 8.01 -17.76
N LEU A 359 -4.08 8.34 -16.74
CA LEU A 359 -5.30 9.14 -16.85
C LEU A 359 -4.98 10.51 -17.45
N PRO A 360 -5.44 10.84 -18.67
CA PRO A 360 -5.14 12.12 -19.30
C PRO A 360 -5.79 13.30 -18.57
N GLU A 361 -6.85 13.03 -17.82
CA GLU A 361 -7.58 14.07 -17.07
C GLU A 361 -6.75 14.67 -15.93
N VAL A 362 -5.75 13.93 -15.43
CA VAL A 362 -4.93 14.36 -14.27
C VAL A 362 -3.52 14.81 -14.68
N ALA A 363 -3.18 14.71 -15.95
CA ALA A 363 -1.89 15.15 -16.48
C ALA A 363 -1.71 16.68 -16.42
#